data_e2546dd8b5a7b62e1eecf936e9049922
#
_entry.id   e2546dd8b5a7b62e1eecf936e9049922
#
_cell.length_a   1.000
_cell.length_b   1.000
_cell.length_c   1.000
_cell.angle_alpha   90.00
_cell.angle_beta   90.00
_cell.angle_gamma   90.00
#
_symmetry.space_group_name_H-M   'P 1'
#
loop_
_entity.id
_entity.type
_entity.pdbx_description
1 polymer ?
#
loop_
_entity_poly.entity_id
_entity_poly.type
_entity_poly.pdbx_seq_one_letter_code
_entity_poly.pdbx_strand_id
1 'polypeptide(L)'
;AFANSKAWWKCKDCGNEWYTLISTRSGGSRCPYCSGYTLLKGFNDLATTHPDLAAEWSERNYPLMPDEVNAKSRRNVWWKCKTCGNEWKSVINARVKGTVCPVCADRAVLAGYNDLATTDRKLLAEWDYEKNSLLPAQVSRRSMKSVWWKCSLGHSWKAKISDRTIIGEKCTVCENEYRSVFPGLAVAYYANQKGLKVQLGSDKLLGIPLETYIPSEKLAIEFTNGSEHM
;
A
#
# COMPACT_ATOMS: atom_id res chain seq x y z
N ALA A 1 40.29 1.20 47.61
CA ALA A 1 40.52 -0.25 47.82
C ALA A 1 39.31 -1.15 47.56
N PHE A 2 38.08 -0.60 47.41
CA PHE A 2 36.85 -1.38 47.25
C PHE A 2 36.35 -1.50 45.81
N ALA A 3 37.05 -0.95 44.84
CA ALA A 3 36.55 -0.88 43.44
C ALA A 3 36.25 -2.23 42.80
N ASN A 4 36.98 -3.29 43.20
CA ASN A 4 36.84 -4.66 42.69
C ASN A 4 35.97 -5.59 43.59
N SER A 5 35.41 -5.06 44.68
CA SER A 5 34.53 -5.83 45.56
C SER A 5 33.12 -5.82 44.96
N LYS A 6 32.41 -6.96 45.11
CA LYS A 6 31.01 -7.06 44.72
C LYS A 6 30.10 -6.91 45.95
N ALA A 7 28.92 -6.33 45.70
CA ALA A 7 27.88 -6.18 46.73
C ALA A 7 26.51 -6.49 46.14
N TRP A 8 25.56 -6.83 47.01
CA TRP A 8 24.15 -6.90 46.68
C TRP A 8 23.54 -5.51 46.60
N TRP A 9 22.76 -5.29 45.55
CA TRP A 9 22.04 -4.03 45.31
C TRP A 9 20.55 -4.32 45.17
N LYS A 10 19.72 -3.46 45.72
CA LYS A 10 18.27 -3.49 45.56
C LYS A 10 17.82 -2.26 44.77
N CYS A 11 17.01 -2.49 43.72
CA CYS A 11 16.47 -1.43 42.92
C CYS A 11 15.34 -0.71 43.65
N LYS A 12 15.39 0.62 43.68
CA LYS A 12 14.32 1.42 44.29
C LYS A 12 13.05 1.40 43.42
N ASP A 13 13.18 1.25 42.09
CA ASP A 13 12.05 1.32 41.17
C ASP A 13 11.30 -0.01 41.04
N CYS A 14 12.02 -1.13 40.95
CA CYS A 14 11.42 -2.46 40.73
C CYS A 14 11.55 -3.43 41.87
N GLY A 15 12.26 -3.09 42.93
CA GLY A 15 12.47 -3.96 44.11
C GLY A 15 13.40 -5.15 43.90
N ASN A 16 13.80 -5.45 42.67
CA ASN A 16 14.66 -6.60 42.36
C ASN A 16 16.09 -6.39 42.86
N GLU A 17 16.73 -7.48 43.20
CA GLU A 17 18.09 -7.50 43.78
C GLU A 17 19.06 -8.16 42.79
N TRP A 18 20.31 -7.66 42.77
CA TRP A 18 21.39 -8.23 41.94
C TRP A 18 22.75 -8.03 42.56
N TYR A 19 23.69 -8.88 42.18
CA TYR A 19 25.04 -8.88 42.68
C TYR A 19 26.03 -8.34 41.61
N THR A 20 26.69 -7.21 41.88
CA THR A 20 27.60 -6.57 40.92
C THR A 20 28.74 -5.85 41.65
N LEU A 21 29.76 -5.44 40.87
CA LEU A 21 30.90 -4.68 41.38
C LEU A 21 30.45 -3.29 41.89
N ILE A 22 31.02 -2.86 43.00
CA ILE A 22 30.79 -1.54 43.57
C ILE A 22 31.22 -0.46 42.56
N SER A 23 32.38 -0.64 41.88
CA SER A 23 32.86 0.27 40.83
C SER A 23 31.89 0.40 39.66
N THR A 24 31.26 -0.69 39.21
CA THR A 24 30.26 -0.68 38.14
C THR A 24 29.05 0.12 38.54
N ARG A 25 28.57 -0.05 39.75
CA ARG A 25 27.37 0.66 40.26
C ARG A 25 27.65 2.14 40.54
N SER A 26 28.80 2.50 41.15
CA SER A 26 29.21 3.87 41.37
C SER A 26 29.60 4.59 40.07
N GLY A 27 30.00 3.87 39.04
CA GLY A 27 30.20 4.38 37.67
C GLY A 27 28.89 4.64 36.90
N GLY A 28 27.72 4.56 37.55
CA GLY A 28 26.43 4.96 36.95
C GLY A 28 25.60 3.85 36.32
N SER A 29 26.03 2.56 36.42
CA SER A 29 25.23 1.44 35.91
C SER A 29 23.88 1.35 36.60
N ARG A 30 22.83 1.19 35.81
CA ARG A 30 21.46 1.06 36.28
C ARG A 30 21.12 -0.38 36.66
N CYS A 31 19.96 -0.58 37.26
CA CYS A 31 19.38 -1.90 37.51
C CYS A 31 19.34 -2.72 36.21
N PRO A 32 19.88 -3.95 36.16
CA PRO A 32 19.92 -4.78 34.96
C PRO A 32 18.53 -5.21 34.49
N TYR A 33 17.58 -5.35 35.40
CA TYR A 33 16.19 -5.69 35.09
C TYR A 33 15.45 -4.50 34.47
N CYS A 34 15.47 -3.32 35.11
CA CYS A 34 14.84 -2.10 34.57
C CYS A 34 15.46 -1.66 33.24
N SER A 35 16.78 -1.87 33.07
CA SER A 35 17.46 -1.55 31.81
C SER A 35 17.20 -2.59 30.72
N GLY A 36 16.64 -3.77 31.05
CA GLY A 36 16.41 -4.88 30.13
C GLY A 36 17.66 -5.67 29.76
N TYR A 37 18.76 -5.49 30.49
CA TYR A 37 19.99 -6.28 30.31
C TYR A 37 19.81 -7.72 30.76
N THR A 38 19.13 -7.94 31.88
CA THR A 38 18.80 -9.24 32.41
C THR A 38 17.30 -9.47 32.30
N LEU A 39 16.94 -10.58 31.69
CA LEU A 39 15.56 -11.00 31.57
C LEU A 39 15.04 -11.51 32.93
N LEU A 40 13.84 -11.09 33.29
CA LEU A 40 13.11 -11.57 34.42
C LEU A 40 11.67 -11.86 33.98
N LYS A 41 11.31 -13.16 33.93
CA LYS A 41 9.95 -13.60 33.55
C LYS A 41 8.92 -12.98 34.50
N GLY A 42 7.79 -12.56 33.94
CA GLY A 42 6.73 -11.88 34.70
C GLY A 42 7.01 -10.44 35.07
N PHE A 43 8.11 -9.86 34.57
CA PHE A 43 8.47 -8.48 34.85
C PHE A 43 8.86 -7.68 33.59
N ASN A 44 9.91 -8.08 32.89
CA ASN A 44 10.43 -7.33 31.73
C ASN A 44 10.49 -8.17 30.44
N ASP A 45 9.89 -9.34 30.46
CA ASP A 45 9.71 -10.16 29.27
C ASP A 45 8.66 -9.59 28.31
N LEU A 46 8.66 -10.06 27.08
CA LEU A 46 7.77 -9.58 26.03
C LEU A 46 6.31 -9.93 26.32
N ALA A 47 6.04 -11.11 26.87
CA ALA A 47 4.67 -11.53 27.16
C ALA A 47 4.02 -10.63 28.21
N THR A 48 4.80 -10.20 29.21
CA THR A 48 4.33 -9.32 30.29
C THR A 48 4.23 -7.86 29.83
N THR A 49 5.24 -7.35 29.12
CA THR A 49 5.31 -5.93 28.76
C THR A 49 4.53 -5.57 27.50
N HIS A 50 4.35 -6.53 26.58
CA HIS A 50 3.68 -6.33 25.29
C HIS A 50 2.78 -7.55 24.96
N PRO A 51 1.70 -7.79 25.72
CA PRO A 51 0.83 -8.95 25.54
C PRO A 51 0.20 -9.02 24.16
N ASP A 52 -0.11 -7.85 23.56
CA ASP A 52 -0.65 -7.78 22.20
C ASP A 52 0.31 -8.31 21.14
N LEU A 53 1.60 -8.05 21.30
CA LEU A 53 2.64 -8.59 20.42
C LEU A 53 2.89 -10.06 20.71
N ALA A 54 2.87 -10.46 21.99
CA ALA A 54 3.01 -11.86 22.37
C ALA A 54 1.90 -12.73 21.77
N ALA A 55 0.69 -12.20 21.62
CA ALA A 55 -0.41 -12.90 20.96
C ALA A 55 -0.25 -13.04 19.42
N GLU A 56 0.70 -12.34 18.81
CA GLU A 56 1.13 -12.52 17.40
C GLU A 56 2.37 -13.42 17.28
N TRP A 57 2.82 -14.02 18.38
CA TRP A 57 3.96 -14.95 18.38
C TRP A 57 3.60 -16.22 17.61
N SER A 58 4.37 -16.54 16.56
CA SER A 58 4.11 -17.76 15.78
C SER A 58 4.64 -19.00 16.51
N GLU A 59 3.90 -20.11 16.42
CA GLU A 59 4.31 -21.43 16.92
C GLU A 59 5.61 -21.94 16.27
N ARG A 60 5.98 -21.39 15.12
CA ARG A 60 7.24 -21.70 14.43
C ARG A 60 8.49 -21.29 15.20
N ASN A 61 8.34 -20.51 16.26
CA ASN A 61 9.45 -20.13 17.15
C ASN A 61 9.79 -21.20 18.18
N TYR A 62 8.92 -22.21 18.37
CA TYR A 62 9.18 -23.25 19.37
C TYR A 62 10.60 -23.84 19.22
N PRO A 63 11.35 -24.05 20.35
CA PRO A 63 10.90 -23.95 21.74
C PRO A 63 10.96 -22.54 22.36
N LEU A 64 11.38 -21.51 21.63
CA LEU A 64 11.47 -20.13 22.14
C LEU A 64 10.08 -19.54 22.37
N MET A 65 9.84 -19.09 23.61
CA MET A 65 8.57 -18.49 24.03
C MET A 65 8.70 -16.97 24.25
N PRO A 66 7.60 -16.19 24.18
CA PRO A 66 7.66 -14.74 24.33
C PRO A 66 8.04 -14.27 25.73
N ASP A 67 7.88 -15.11 26.77
CA ASP A 67 8.36 -14.85 28.14
C ASP A 67 9.87 -15.10 28.33
N GLU A 68 10.55 -15.59 27.29
CA GLU A 68 11.99 -15.85 27.27
C GLU A 68 12.80 -14.77 26.52
N VAL A 69 12.14 -13.70 26.12
CA VAL A 69 12.74 -12.57 25.42
C VAL A 69 12.20 -11.25 25.97
N ASN A 70 12.98 -10.16 25.87
CA ASN A 70 12.50 -8.84 26.22
C ASN A 70 12.24 -7.95 24.99
N ALA A 71 11.55 -6.83 25.17
CA ALA A 71 11.18 -5.86 24.13
C ALA A 71 12.39 -5.26 23.38
N LYS A 72 13.59 -5.26 23.96
CA LYS A 72 14.82 -4.72 23.35
C LYS A 72 15.59 -5.77 22.55
N SER A 73 15.13 -7.01 22.55
CA SER A 73 15.78 -8.12 21.87
C SER A 73 15.95 -7.86 20.37
N ARG A 74 17.15 -8.16 19.86
CA ARG A 74 17.48 -8.12 18.41
C ARG A 74 17.27 -9.47 17.74
N ARG A 75 16.66 -10.44 18.42
CA ARG A 75 16.32 -11.73 17.81
C ARG A 75 15.30 -11.54 16.70
N ASN A 76 15.54 -12.21 15.59
CA ASN A 76 14.61 -12.26 14.45
C ASN A 76 13.74 -13.50 14.63
N VAL A 77 12.44 -13.29 14.81
CA VAL A 77 11.46 -14.34 15.13
C VAL A 77 10.28 -14.31 14.15
N TRP A 78 9.51 -15.39 14.12
CA TRP A 78 8.30 -15.48 13.34
C TRP A 78 7.12 -14.84 14.08
N TRP A 79 6.36 -14.06 13.32
CA TRP A 79 5.12 -13.41 13.78
C TRP A 79 3.95 -13.92 12.95
N LYS A 80 2.78 -14.05 13.54
CA LYS A 80 1.52 -14.40 12.87
C LYS A 80 0.54 -13.24 13.01
N CYS A 81 0.16 -12.65 11.90
CA CYS A 81 -0.74 -11.49 11.89
C CYS A 81 -2.15 -11.89 12.34
N LYS A 82 -2.71 -11.20 13.31
CA LYS A 82 -4.10 -11.42 13.77
C LYS A 82 -5.14 -11.07 12.69
N THR A 83 -4.82 -10.13 11.80
CA THR A 83 -5.75 -9.61 10.79
C THR A 83 -5.82 -10.50 9.55
N CYS A 84 -4.66 -10.85 8.96
CA CYS A 84 -4.60 -11.58 7.69
C CYS A 84 -4.04 -13.01 7.80
N GLY A 85 -3.61 -13.43 8.98
CA GLY A 85 -3.03 -14.76 9.21
C GLY A 85 -1.62 -14.95 8.62
N ASN A 86 -1.08 -13.97 7.91
CA ASN A 86 0.25 -14.07 7.32
C ASN A 86 1.32 -14.27 8.39
N GLU A 87 2.27 -15.15 8.11
CA GLU A 87 3.44 -15.37 8.94
C GLU A 87 4.70 -14.80 8.29
N TRP A 88 5.47 -14.03 9.06
CA TRP A 88 6.71 -13.41 8.58
C TRP A 88 7.75 -13.28 9.67
N LYS A 89 9.00 -13.10 9.28
CA LYS A 89 10.09 -12.82 10.21
C LYS A 89 10.27 -11.34 10.43
N SER A 90 10.44 -10.94 11.68
CA SER A 90 10.83 -9.58 12.07
C SER A 90 11.57 -9.59 13.41
N VAL A 91 12.45 -8.61 13.58
CA VAL A 91 13.18 -8.41 14.82
C VAL A 91 12.24 -7.91 15.91
N ILE A 92 12.34 -8.46 17.14
CA ILE A 92 11.45 -8.13 18.25
C ILE A 92 11.40 -6.62 18.50
N ASN A 93 12.55 -5.96 18.65
CA ASN A 93 12.58 -4.54 18.94
C ASN A 93 12.01 -3.68 17.78
N ALA A 94 12.02 -4.15 16.55
CA ALA A 94 11.39 -3.47 15.42
C ALA A 94 9.86 -3.58 15.50
N ARG A 95 9.33 -4.72 15.91
CA ARG A 95 7.89 -4.90 16.18
C ARG A 95 7.42 -3.98 17.31
N VAL A 96 8.17 -3.92 18.41
CA VAL A 96 7.89 -3.01 19.54
C VAL A 96 7.91 -1.54 19.11
N LYS A 97 8.76 -1.16 18.15
CA LYS A 97 8.81 0.19 17.55
C LYS A 97 7.73 0.46 16.51
N GLY A 98 6.80 -0.46 16.29
CA GLY A 98 5.66 -0.26 15.41
C GLY A 98 5.81 -0.82 13.99
N THR A 99 6.80 -1.68 13.72
CA THR A 99 6.82 -2.41 12.43
C THR A 99 5.58 -3.31 12.35
N VAL A 100 4.80 -3.17 11.29
CA VAL A 100 3.55 -3.89 11.07
C VAL A 100 3.71 -5.05 10.08
N CYS A 101 2.69 -5.91 9.99
CA CYS A 101 2.62 -7.00 9.00
C CYS A 101 2.83 -6.45 7.58
N PRO A 102 3.75 -7.03 6.78
CA PRO A 102 4.03 -6.54 5.43
C PRO A 102 2.84 -6.68 4.47
N VAL A 103 1.97 -7.67 4.67
CA VAL A 103 0.75 -7.85 3.87
C VAL A 103 -0.28 -6.77 4.19
N CYS A 104 -0.57 -6.52 5.47
CA CYS A 104 -1.50 -5.46 5.88
C CYS A 104 -1.00 -4.06 5.53
N ALA A 105 0.31 -3.89 5.36
CA ALA A 105 0.94 -2.64 4.92
C ALA A 105 1.12 -2.55 3.39
N ASP A 106 0.52 -3.47 2.62
CA ASP A 106 0.65 -3.58 1.15
C ASP A 106 2.10 -3.66 0.61
N ARG A 107 3.05 -4.08 1.45
CA ARG A 107 4.46 -4.31 1.08
C ARG A 107 4.73 -5.73 0.60
N ALA A 108 3.83 -6.65 0.86
CA ALA A 108 3.84 -8.03 0.37
C ALA A 108 2.45 -8.43 -0.09
N VAL A 109 2.38 -9.38 -1.03
CA VAL A 109 1.12 -9.90 -1.55
C VAL A 109 0.81 -11.24 -0.89
N LEU A 110 -0.41 -11.40 -0.44
CA LEU A 110 -1.00 -12.65 0.02
C LEU A 110 -2.19 -12.98 -0.86
N ALA A 111 -2.05 -14.03 -1.67
CA ALA A 111 -3.11 -14.49 -2.56
C ALA A 111 -4.39 -14.81 -1.78
N GLY A 112 -5.54 -14.36 -2.29
CA GLY A 112 -6.82 -14.50 -1.63
C GLY A 112 -7.10 -13.46 -0.53
N TYR A 113 -6.19 -12.51 -0.29
CA TYR A 113 -6.37 -11.48 0.72
C TYR A 113 -6.22 -10.06 0.17
N ASN A 114 -5.01 -9.65 -0.24
CA ASN A 114 -4.73 -8.28 -0.73
C ASN A 114 -4.23 -8.25 -2.17
N ASP A 115 -4.32 -9.36 -2.88
CA ASP A 115 -4.01 -9.42 -4.30
C ASP A 115 -5.11 -8.75 -5.15
N LEU A 116 -4.74 -8.29 -6.34
CA LEU A 116 -5.62 -7.59 -7.26
C LEU A 116 -6.80 -8.47 -7.71
N ALA A 117 -6.59 -9.77 -7.88
CA ALA A 117 -7.64 -10.69 -8.29
C ALA A 117 -8.76 -10.81 -7.24
N THR A 118 -8.41 -10.63 -5.97
CA THR A 118 -9.35 -10.66 -4.85
C THR A 118 -10.00 -9.29 -4.61
N THR A 119 -9.21 -8.21 -4.63
CA THR A 119 -9.66 -6.87 -4.21
C THR A 119 -10.35 -6.07 -5.30
N ASP A 120 -9.97 -6.25 -6.57
CA ASP A 120 -10.42 -5.42 -7.69
C ASP A 120 -10.88 -6.28 -8.89
N ARG A 121 -11.78 -7.21 -8.64
CA ARG A 121 -12.26 -8.21 -9.61
C ARG A 121 -12.74 -7.63 -10.94
N LYS A 122 -13.32 -6.42 -10.92
CA LYS A 122 -13.79 -5.74 -12.14
C LYS A 122 -12.67 -5.42 -13.12
N LEU A 123 -11.46 -5.16 -12.61
CA LEU A 123 -10.30 -4.84 -13.44
C LEU A 123 -9.69 -6.07 -14.12
N LEU A 124 -10.07 -7.29 -13.72
CA LEU A 124 -9.57 -8.53 -14.34
C LEU A 124 -10.00 -8.65 -15.81
N ALA A 125 -11.16 -8.11 -16.18
CA ALA A 125 -11.63 -8.07 -17.56
C ALA A 125 -10.76 -7.18 -18.46
N GLU A 126 -10.06 -6.22 -17.86
CA GLU A 126 -9.16 -5.31 -18.56
C GLU A 126 -7.68 -5.71 -18.44
N TRP A 127 -7.37 -6.78 -17.72
CA TRP A 127 -5.99 -7.27 -17.62
C TRP A 127 -5.55 -7.94 -18.91
N ASP A 128 -4.50 -7.42 -19.54
CA ASP A 128 -3.97 -8.01 -20.77
C ASP A 128 -3.11 -9.25 -20.43
N TYR A 129 -3.74 -10.42 -20.43
CA TYR A 129 -3.08 -11.71 -20.10
C TYR A 129 -2.04 -12.14 -21.11
N GLU A 130 -2.08 -11.61 -22.34
CA GLU A 130 -1.13 -11.95 -23.40
C GLU A 130 0.19 -11.18 -23.23
N LYS A 131 0.10 -9.91 -22.81
CA LYS A 131 1.25 -9.01 -22.68
C LYS A 131 1.88 -8.98 -21.31
N ASN A 132 1.15 -9.40 -20.27
CA ASN A 132 1.65 -9.42 -18.91
C ASN A 132 2.24 -10.78 -18.54
N SER A 133 3.47 -10.80 -18.04
CA SER A 133 4.09 -11.98 -17.43
C SER A 133 3.63 -12.23 -15.98
N LEU A 134 3.04 -11.23 -15.35
CA LEU A 134 2.50 -11.31 -14.00
C LEU A 134 1.01 -11.62 -14.04
N LEU A 135 0.54 -12.37 -13.05
CA LEU A 135 -0.89 -12.61 -12.84
C LEU A 135 -1.44 -11.60 -11.80
N PRO A 136 -2.74 -11.24 -11.88
CA PRO A 136 -3.39 -10.35 -10.89
C PRO A 136 -3.27 -10.84 -9.43
N ALA A 137 -3.19 -12.16 -9.21
CA ALA A 137 -2.98 -12.75 -7.88
C ALA A 137 -1.56 -12.54 -7.31
N GLN A 138 -0.63 -12.06 -8.12
CA GLN A 138 0.78 -11.83 -7.73
C GLN A 138 1.08 -10.35 -7.40
N VAL A 139 0.10 -9.49 -7.49
CA VAL A 139 0.25 -8.04 -7.30
C VAL A 139 -0.84 -7.49 -6.39
N SER A 140 -0.54 -6.48 -5.59
CA SER A 140 -1.54 -5.78 -4.78
C SER A 140 -2.09 -4.57 -5.52
N ARG A 141 -3.27 -4.09 -5.10
CA ARG A 141 -3.93 -2.91 -5.66
C ARG A 141 -3.08 -1.62 -5.58
N ARG A 142 -2.16 -1.52 -4.60
CA ARG A 142 -1.26 -0.37 -4.44
C ARG A 142 0.08 -0.54 -5.14
N SER A 143 0.23 -1.57 -5.97
CA SER A 143 1.48 -1.83 -6.66
C SER A 143 1.82 -0.71 -7.64
N MET A 144 3.05 -0.21 -7.55
CA MET A 144 3.61 0.78 -8.48
C MET A 144 4.10 0.15 -9.79
N LYS A 145 3.93 -1.16 -9.96
CA LYS A 145 4.31 -1.85 -11.20
C LYS A 145 3.41 -1.40 -12.34
N SER A 146 4.02 -1.09 -13.49
CA SER A 146 3.31 -0.82 -14.73
C SER A 146 3.03 -2.13 -15.45
N VAL A 147 1.76 -2.35 -15.82
CA VAL A 147 1.28 -3.51 -16.53
C VAL A 147 0.46 -3.10 -17.75
N TRP A 148 0.19 -4.05 -18.64
CA TRP A 148 -0.66 -3.82 -19.78
C TRP A 148 -2.12 -4.03 -19.41
N TRP A 149 -2.95 -3.12 -19.85
CA TRP A 149 -4.40 -3.15 -19.74
C TRP A 149 -5.01 -3.20 -21.14
N LYS A 150 -6.18 -3.83 -21.28
CA LYS A 150 -6.92 -3.94 -22.55
C LYS A 150 -8.38 -3.59 -22.30
N CYS A 151 -8.89 -2.54 -22.92
CA CYS A 151 -10.30 -2.15 -22.75
C CYS A 151 -11.23 -3.06 -23.61
N SER A 152 -12.54 -2.92 -23.40
CA SER A 152 -13.57 -3.69 -24.15
C SER A 152 -13.57 -3.40 -25.65
N LEU A 153 -13.01 -2.27 -26.08
CA LEU A 153 -12.85 -1.92 -27.49
C LEU A 153 -11.53 -2.42 -28.10
N GLY A 154 -10.73 -3.17 -27.32
CA GLY A 154 -9.49 -3.79 -27.79
C GLY A 154 -8.24 -2.90 -27.70
N HIS A 155 -8.34 -1.65 -27.26
CA HIS A 155 -7.16 -0.82 -27.07
C HIS A 155 -6.30 -1.32 -25.93
N SER A 156 -4.99 -1.46 -26.16
CA SER A 156 -4.01 -1.85 -25.14
C SER A 156 -3.16 -0.65 -24.74
N TRP A 157 -3.02 -0.42 -23.45
CA TRP A 157 -2.14 0.64 -22.93
C TRP A 157 -1.41 0.17 -21.66
N LYS A 158 -0.39 0.90 -21.27
CA LYS A 158 0.43 0.58 -20.09
C LYS A 158 0.17 1.61 -19.00
N ALA A 159 -0.24 1.14 -17.83
CA ALA A 159 -0.46 1.99 -16.66
C ALA A 159 -0.04 1.26 -15.38
N LYS A 160 0.25 2.04 -14.32
CA LYS A 160 0.53 1.46 -13.00
C LYS A 160 -0.75 0.87 -12.42
N ILE A 161 -0.61 -0.21 -11.67
CA ILE A 161 -1.74 -0.85 -11.00
C ILE A 161 -2.41 0.15 -10.05
N SER A 162 -1.62 0.90 -9.25
CA SER A 162 -2.11 1.93 -8.34
C SER A 162 -2.96 3.00 -9.05
N ASP A 163 -2.58 3.39 -10.25
CA ASP A 163 -3.26 4.46 -10.98
C ASP A 163 -4.62 3.97 -11.48
N ARG A 164 -4.72 2.71 -11.89
CA ARG A 164 -5.99 2.06 -12.24
C ARG A 164 -6.91 1.83 -11.02
N THR A 165 -6.36 1.41 -9.88
CA THR A 165 -7.15 0.98 -8.72
C THR A 165 -7.51 2.11 -7.76
N ILE A 166 -6.68 3.15 -7.65
CA ILE A 166 -6.84 4.26 -6.69
C ILE A 166 -7.32 5.53 -7.39
N ILE A 167 -6.68 5.90 -8.50
CA ILE A 167 -7.01 7.11 -9.25
C ILE A 167 -8.17 6.86 -10.22
N GLY A 168 -8.34 5.60 -10.68
CA GLY A 168 -9.37 5.24 -11.65
C GLY A 168 -9.00 5.59 -13.09
N GLU A 169 -7.70 5.70 -13.40
CA GLU A 169 -7.22 5.97 -14.76
C GLU A 169 -7.88 5.02 -15.77
N LYS A 170 -8.39 5.55 -16.87
CA LYS A 170 -9.07 4.80 -17.92
C LYS A 170 -8.19 4.66 -19.17
N CYS A 171 -8.71 3.98 -20.17
CA CYS A 171 -8.07 3.89 -21.47
C CYS A 171 -7.92 5.28 -22.09
N THR A 172 -6.69 5.72 -22.27
CA THR A 172 -6.38 7.07 -22.84
C THR A 172 -6.87 7.23 -24.26
N VAL A 173 -6.91 6.16 -25.05
CA VAL A 173 -7.45 6.19 -26.42
C VAL A 173 -8.96 6.44 -26.38
N CYS A 174 -9.69 5.67 -25.57
CA CYS A 174 -11.14 5.87 -25.42
C CYS A 174 -11.48 7.26 -24.84
N GLU A 175 -10.69 7.76 -23.90
CA GLU A 175 -10.89 9.10 -23.33
C GLU A 175 -10.66 10.19 -24.34
N ASN A 176 -9.63 10.07 -25.20
CA ASN A 176 -9.37 11.03 -26.24
C ASN A 176 -10.44 10.98 -27.33
N GLU A 177 -10.85 9.80 -27.78
CA GLU A 177 -11.96 9.62 -28.69
C GLU A 177 -13.27 10.21 -28.13
N TYR A 178 -13.57 9.91 -26.85
CA TYR A 178 -14.75 10.46 -26.19
C TYR A 178 -14.69 11.99 -26.11
N ARG A 179 -13.54 12.58 -25.78
CA ARG A 179 -13.36 14.04 -25.71
C ARG A 179 -13.48 14.72 -27.06
N SER A 180 -13.04 14.07 -28.14
CA SER A 180 -13.12 14.64 -29.48
C SER A 180 -14.52 14.53 -30.11
N VAL A 181 -15.26 13.46 -29.82
CA VAL A 181 -16.55 13.18 -30.48
C VAL A 181 -17.75 13.58 -29.61
N PHE A 182 -17.67 13.47 -28.30
CA PHE A 182 -18.81 13.71 -27.40
C PHE A 182 -19.36 15.14 -27.50
N PRO A 183 -18.57 16.22 -27.55
CA PRO A 183 -19.12 17.57 -27.69
C PRO A 183 -19.93 17.71 -28.94
N GLY A 184 -19.46 17.21 -30.10
CA GLY A 184 -20.18 17.21 -31.35
C GLY A 184 -21.48 16.43 -31.32
N LEU A 185 -21.47 15.26 -30.69
CA LEU A 185 -22.69 14.44 -30.48
C LEU A 185 -23.69 15.11 -29.57
N ALA A 186 -23.27 15.81 -28.53
CA ALA A 186 -24.17 16.55 -27.63
C ALA A 186 -24.84 17.70 -28.40
N VAL A 187 -24.10 18.46 -29.18
CA VAL A 187 -24.65 19.53 -30.06
C VAL A 187 -25.62 18.91 -31.04
N ALA A 188 -25.28 17.82 -31.72
CA ALA A 188 -26.15 17.14 -32.68
C ALA A 188 -27.46 16.68 -32.03
N TYR A 189 -27.39 16.10 -30.80
CA TYR A 189 -28.57 15.68 -30.04
C TYR A 189 -29.54 16.87 -29.79
N TYR A 190 -29.04 17.97 -29.22
CA TYR A 190 -29.88 19.12 -28.88
C TYR A 190 -30.38 19.87 -30.12
N ALA A 191 -29.56 19.98 -31.18
CA ALA A 191 -29.97 20.59 -32.43
C ALA A 191 -31.09 19.78 -33.13
N ASN A 192 -30.97 18.45 -33.15
CA ASN A 192 -32.00 17.57 -33.72
C ASN A 192 -33.35 17.67 -32.94
N GLN A 193 -33.31 17.87 -31.62
CA GLN A 193 -34.50 18.13 -30.82
C GLN A 193 -35.22 19.42 -31.25
N LYS A 194 -34.53 20.38 -31.83
CA LYS A 194 -35.03 21.65 -32.39
C LYS A 194 -35.31 21.57 -33.89
N GLY A 195 -35.26 20.38 -34.48
CA GLY A 195 -35.51 20.17 -35.90
C GLY A 195 -34.34 20.63 -36.83
N LEU A 196 -33.18 20.94 -36.28
CA LEU A 196 -32.02 21.35 -37.02
C LEU A 196 -31.19 20.13 -37.46
N LYS A 197 -30.82 20.05 -38.72
CA LYS A 197 -29.94 18.99 -39.23
C LYS A 197 -28.50 19.36 -38.95
N VAL A 198 -27.73 18.41 -38.41
CA VAL A 198 -26.32 18.55 -38.03
C VAL A 198 -25.45 17.63 -38.87
N GLN A 199 -24.31 18.13 -39.33
CA GLN A 199 -23.26 17.36 -39.97
C GLN A 199 -22.06 17.30 -39.03
N LEU A 200 -21.61 16.07 -38.69
CA LEU A 200 -20.43 15.81 -37.88
C LEU A 200 -19.25 15.48 -38.80
N GLY A 201 -18.07 16.00 -38.49
CA GLY A 201 -16.84 15.67 -39.21
C GLY A 201 -16.84 16.10 -40.67
N SER A 202 -17.39 17.27 -41.03
CA SER A 202 -17.46 17.75 -42.40
C SER A 202 -16.19 18.50 -42.78
N ASP A 203 -15.42 17.91 -43.68
CA ASP A 203 -14.16 18.47 -44.21
C ASP A 203 -14.32 19.28 -45.52
N LYS A 204 -15.56 19.46 -46.00
CA LYS A 204 -15.78 19.98 -47.39
C LYS A 204 -16.24 21.40 -47.49
N LEU A 205 -16.59 22.11 -46.43
CA LEU A 205 -17.26 23.41 -46.55
C LEU A 205 -16.34 24.63 -46.61
N LEU A 206 -15.16 24.57 -45.99
CA LEU A 206 -14.20 25.72 -45.98
C LEU A 206 -12.74 25.25 -46.20
N GLY A 207 -12.51 24.01 -46.62
CA GLY A 207 -11.16 23.45 -46.77
C GLY A 207 -10.47 23.15 -45.44
N ILE A 208 -11.19 23.26 -44.32
CA ILE A 208 -10.78 22.88 -42.97
C ILE A 208 -11.77 21.87 -42.40
N PRO A 209 -11.32 20.88 -41.63
CA PRO A 209 -12.21 19.93 -40.97
C PRO A 209 -13.01 20.65 -39.88
N LEU A 210 -14.34 20.63 -40.00
CA LEU A 210 -15.26 21.17 -39.02
C LEU A 210 -15.79 20.02 -38.16
N GLU A 211 -15.66 20.12 -36.83
CA GLU A 211 -16.13 19.07 -35.91
C GLU A 211 -17.67 18.96 -35.91
N THR A 212 -18.36 20.09 -35.98
CA THR A 212 -19.83 20.11 -36.02
C THR A 212 -20.31 21.31 -36.88
N TYR A 213 -21.23 21.05 -37.82
CA TYR A 213 -21.81 22.09 -38.68
C TYR A 213 -23.34 21.97 -38.73
N ILE A 214 -24.04 23.10 -38.59
CA ILE A 214 -25.49 23.23 -38.72
C ILE A 214 -25.78 24.06 -39.98
N PRO A 215 -26.12 23.42 -41.13
CA PRO A 215 -26.24 24.11 -42.43
C PRO A 215 -27.33 25.18 -42.47
N SER A 216 -28.48 24.93 -41.82
CA SER A 216 -29.60 25.88 -41.79
C SER A 216 -29.24 27.21 -41.12
N GLU A 217 -28.38 27.14 -40.12
CA GLU A 217 -27.93 28.30 -39.34
C GLU A 217 -26.58 28.87 -39.83
N LYS A 218 -25.92 28.19 -40.80
CA LYS A 218 -24.55 28.49 -41.25
C LYS A 218 -23.56 28.54 -40.08
N LEU A 219 -23.77 27.70 -39.06
CA LEU A 219 -23.02 27.69 -37.82
C LEU A 219 -22.04 26.53 -37.79
N ALA A 220 -20.76 26.81 -37.65
CA ALA A 220 -19.72 25.84 -37.37
C ALA A 220 -19.33 25.95 -35.90
N ILE A 221 -19.16 24.79 -35.23
CA ILE A 221 -18.78 24.70 -33.82
C ILE A 221 -17.52 23.85 -33.75
N GLU A 222 -16.46 24.42 -33.20
CA GLU A 222 -15.20 23.75 -32.88
C GLU A 222 -15.03 23.72 -31.37
N PHE A 223 -14.56 22.57 -30.84
CA PHE A 223 -14.28 22.40 -29.42
C PHE A 223 -12.78 22.50 -29.18
N THR A 224 -12.31 23.65 -28.70
CA THR A 224 -10.90 23.83 -28.33
C THR A 224 -10.70 23.32 -26.89
N ASN A 225 -9.74 22.42 -26.71
CA ASN A 225 -9.23 22.10 -25.36
C ASN A 225 -8.52 23.38 -24.88
N GLY A 226 -9.00 24.00 -23.79
CA GLY A 226 -8.52 25.28 -23.25
C GLY A 226 -7.08 25.27 -22.66
N SER A 227 -6.14 24.61 -23.34
CA SER A 227 -4.72 24.54 -22.96
C SER A 227 -3.78 25.31 -23.90
N GLU A 228 -4.34 26.08 -24.85
CA GLU A 228 -3.51 26.96 -25.70
C GLU A 228 -3.87 28.42 -25.42
N HIS A 229 -3.47 28.95 -24.26
CA HIS A 229 -3.16 30.38 -24.07
C HIS A 229 -2.73 30.60 -22.61
N MET A 230 -1.43 30.40 -22.35
CA MET A 230 -0.63 31.25 -21.46
C MET A 230 0.83 31.12 -21.84
#